data_07d7ad8129063a2ad371200923527c4a
#
_entry.id   07d7ad8129063a2ad371200923527c4a
#
_cell.length_a   1.000
_cell.length_b   1.000
_cell.length_c   1.000
_cell.angle_alpha   90.00
_cell.angle_beta   90.00
_cell.angle_gamma   90.00
#
_symmetry.space_group_name_H-M   'P 1'
#
loop_
_entity.id
_entity.type
_entity.pdbx_description
1 polymer ?
#
loop_
_entity_poly.entity_id
_entity_poly.type
_entity_poly.pdbx_seq_one_letter_code
_entity_poly.pdbx_strand_id
1 'polypeptide(L)'
;MSDRPAPAGWDSSRSAAGDRNPWLVAIVVSIATFMVVLDTAIANVSLRYIAGSLAASVDESTWVVTTYLIANAVVLPASGWLSNVVGRKRFYMICVAVFTVSSLLCGLAPSLSALIFFRILQGLGGGGMPTSEQAILADTFPPQKRGQAFALYGVAVIVAPTVGPTIGGWITDNFSWHWIFFINVPIGLASLGLVHWLVDEPEILERERRERLAGGLNVDWVGFALIA
;
A
#
# COMPACT_ATOMS: atom_id res chain seq x y z
N MET A 1 -11.64 29.33 -6.82
CA MET A 1 -11.16 28.49 -5.72
C MET A 1 -10.42 29.39 -4.76
N SER A 2 -10.96 29.63 -3.56
CA SER A 2 -10.48 30.66 -2.64
C SER A 2 -9.11 30.30 -2.07
N ASP A 3 -8.13 31.12 -2.36
CA ASP A 3 -6.78 31.10 -1.80
C ASP A 3 -6.82 31.60 -0.35
N ARG A 4 -7.42 30.82 0.55
CA ARG A 4 -7.35 31.13 1.98
C ARG A 4 -5.92 30.84 2.46
N PRO A 5 -5.27 31.80 3.12
CA PRO A 5 -3.95 31.58 3.71
C PRO A 5 -4.01 30.40 4.70
N ALA A 6 -2.91 29.65 4.79
CA ALA A 6 -2.76 28.60 5.77
C ALA A 6 -2.99 29.16 7.20
N PRO A 7 -3.57 28.39 8.14
CA PRO A 7 -3.80 28.86 9.49
C PRO A 7 -2.49 29.19 10.17
N ALA A 8 -2.55 30.14 11.10
CA ALA A 8 -1.44 30.43 12.01
C ALA A 8 -1.06 29.12 12.74
N GLY A 9 0.14 28.60 12.45
CA GLY A 9 0.65 27.34 13.01
C GLY A 9 0.90 26.22 11.97
N TRP A 10 0.48 26.38 10.69
CA TRP A 10 0.94 25.48 9.64
C TRP A 10 2.33 25.89 9.18
N ASP A 11 3.28 25.02 9.41
CA ASP A 11 4.65 25.19 8.93
C ASP A 11 4.83 24.42 7.61
N SER A 12 5.09 25.17 6.52
CA SER A 12 5.33 24.60 5.19
C SER A 12 6.57 23.69 5.16
N SER A 13 7.51 23.85 6.12
CA SER A 13 8.67 22.96 6.28
C SER A 13 8.30 21.52 6.67
N ARG A 14 7.04 21.29 7.08
CA ARG A 14 6.48 19.96 7.36
C ARG A 14 5.86 19.28 6.15
N SER A 15 5.78 19.96 5.01
CA SER A 15 5.14 19.40 3.82
C SER A 15 6.02 18.30 3.20
N ALA A 16 5.49 17.10 3.08
CA ALA A 16 6.15 16.01 2.38
C ALA A 16 6.24 16.22 0.85
N ALA A 17 5.59 17.26 0.31
CA ALA A 17 5.71 17.65 -1.09
C ALA A 17 6.93 18.55 -1.35
N GLY A 18 7.55 19.14 -0.30
CA GLY A 18 8.59 20.18 -0.47
C GLY A 18 8.06 21.32 -1.33
N ASP A 19 8.82 21.74 -2.36
CA ASP A 19 8.44 22.77 -3.32
C ASP A 19 7.55 22.26 -4.47
N ARG A 20 7.16 20.98 -4.45
CA ARG A 20 6.38 20.34 -5.53
C ARG A 20 4.88 20.47 -5.30
N ASN A 21 4.12 20.21 -6.36
CA ASN A 21 2.66 20.25 -6.27
C ASN A 21 2.12 19.13 -5.37
N PRO A 22 1.48 19.44 -4.22
CA PRO A 22 0.95 18.44 -3.29
C PRO A 22 -0.04 17.46 -3.93
N TRP A 23 -0.76 17.89 -4.96
CA TRP A 23 -1.72 17.05 -5.66
C TRP A 23 -1.08 15.91 -6.45
N LEU A 24 0.15 16.12 -6.95
CA LEU A 24 0.90 15.02 -7.60
C LEU A 24 1.23 13.93 -6.60
N VAL A 25 1.63 14.30 -5.37
CA VAL A 25 1.85 13.33 -4.29
C VAL A 25 0.56 12.56 -3.98
N ALA A 26 -0.57 13.27 -3.85
CA ALA A 26 -1.86 12.65 -3.58
C ALA A 26 -2.27 11.65 -4.69
N ILE A 27 -2.08 12.01 -5.96
CA ILE A 27 -2.40 11.13 -7.09
C ILE A 27 -1.54 9.86 -7.05
N VAL A 28 -0.22 10.01 -6.87
CA VAL A 28 0.72 8.86 -6.86
C VAL A 28 0.42 7.90 -5.72
N VAL A 29 0.16 8.42 -4.53
CA VAL A 29 -0.23 7.63 -3.36
C VAL A 29 -1.58 6.94 -3.59
N SER A 30 -2.57 7.65 -4.16
CA SER A 30 -3.89 7.06 -4.47
C SER A 30 -3.83 5.98 -5.56
N ILE A 31 -2.90 6.08 -6.53
CA ILE A 31 -2.69 5.02 -7.53
C ILE A 31 -2.16 3.75 -6.87
N ALA A 32 -1.25 3.86 -5.91
CA ALA A 32 -0.74 2.69 -5.20
C ALA A 32 -1.83 2.04 -4.33
N THR A 33 -2.65 2.84 -3.64
CA THR A 33 -3.84 2.35 -2.94
C THR A 33 -4.79 1.62 -3.88
N PHE A 34 -5.10 2.22 -5.03
CA PHE A 34 -5.94 1.61 -6.06
C PHE A 34 -5.39 0.26 -6.48
N MET A 35 -4.08 0.14 -6.72
CA MET A 35 -3.41 -1.11 -7.09
C MET A 35 -3.60 -2.19 -6.02
N VAL A 36 -3.36 -1.89 -4.75
CA VAL A 36 -3.45 -2.86 -3.64
C VAL A 36 -4.89 -3.36 -3.45
N VAL A 37 -5.85 -2.45 -3.51
CA VAL A 37 -7.28 -2.80 -3.35
C VAL A 37 -7.78 -3.56 -4.57
N LEU A 38 -7.36 -3.16 -5.76
CA LEU A 38 -7.67 -3.82 -7.02
C LEU A 38 -7.13 -5.26 -7.05
N ASP A 39 -5.88 -5.49 -6.61
CA ASP A 39 -5.25 -6.80 -6.52
C ASP A 39 -6.12 -7.81 -5.74
N THR A 40 -6.63 -7.38 -4.58
CA THR A 40 -7.50 -8.22 -3.76
C THR A 40 -8.83 -8.53 -4.47
N ALA A 41 -9.43 -7.54 -5.11
CA ALA A 41 -10.71 -7.70 -5.80
C ALA A 41 -10.59 -8.62 -7.03
N ILE A 42 -9.53 -8.46 -7.81
CA ILE A 42 -9.26 -9.30 -9.00
C ILE A 42 -8.93 -10.73 -8.58
N ALA A 43 -8.09 -10.92 -7.54
CA ALA A 43 -7.71 -12.24 -7.06
C ALA A 43 -8.93 -13.08 -6.64
N ASN A 44 -9.93 -12.46 -5.98
CA ASN A 44 -11.16 -13.13 -5.58
C ASN A 44 -11.93 -13.73 -6.76
N VAL A 45 -12.06 -13.01 -7.86
CA VAL A 45 -12.79 -13.47 -9.05
C VAL A 45 -12.02 -14.57 -9.78
N SER A 46 -10.69 -14.53 -9.69
CA SER A 46 -9.80 -15.44 -10.41
C SER A 46 -9.57 -16.79 -9.71
N LEU A 47 -10.12 -17.02 -8.50
CA LEU A 47 -9.88 -18.23 -7.71
C LEU A 47 -10.20 -19.52 -8.46
N ARG A 48 -11.29 -19.57 -9.23
CA ARG A 48 -11.67 -20.75 -10.02
C ARG A 48 -10.65 -21.08 -11.11
N TYR A 49 -10.10 -20.06 -11.77
CA TYR A 49 -9.07 -20.22 -12.81
C TYR A 49 -7.74 -20.69 -12.19
N ILE A 50 -7.38 -20.15 -11.03
CA ILE A 50 -6.20 -20.58 -10.26
C ILE A 50 -6.36 -22.03 -9.83
N ALA A 51 -7.48 -22.43 -9.24
CA ALA A 51 -7.77 -23.78 -8.81
C ALA A 51 -7.65 -24.79 -9.99
N GLY A 52 -8.32 -24.51 -11.11
CA GLY A 52 -8.26 -25.34 -12.29
C GLY A 52 -6.86 -25.49 -12.89
N SER A 53 -6.09 -24.38 -12.92
CA SER A 53 -4.75 -24.36 -13.50
C SER A 53 -3.71 -25.08 -12.62
N LEU A 54 -3.85 -25.01 -11.29
CA LEU A 54 -2.91 -25.58 -10.33
C LEU A 54 -3.37 -26.96 -9.78
N ALA A 55 -4.38 -27.58 -10.42
CA ALA A 55 -4.96 -28.86 -10.04
C ALA A 55 -5.35 -28.93 -8.54
N ALA A 56 -5.92 -27.83 -8.03
CA ALA A 56 -6.37 -27.65 -6.65
C ALA A 56 -7.90 -27.56 -6.58
N SER A 57 -8.46 -27.81 -5.41
CA SER A 57 -9.87 -27.54 -5.15
C SER A 57 -10.14 -26.02 -5.01
N VAL A 58 -11.41 -25.63 -5.22
CA VAL A 58 -11.81 -24.23 -5.02
C VAL A 58 -11.58 -23.82 -3.56
N ASP A 59 -11.86 -24.72 -2.61
CA ASP A 59 -11.66 -24.46 -1.18
C ASP A 59 -10.17 -24.22 -0.84
N GLU A 60 -9.27 -25.01 -1.40
CA GLU A 60 -7.83 -24.79 -1.24
C GLU A 60 -7.38 -23.46 -1.86
N SER A 61 -7.95 -23.08 -2.99
CA SER A 61 -7.60 -21.81 -3.65
C SER A 61 -8.01 -20.59 -2.84
N THR A 62 -8.99 -20.68 -1.92
CA THR A 62 -9.37 -19.56 -1.05
C THR A 62 -8.22 -19.09 -0.14
N TRP A 63 -7.27 -19.99 0.16
CA TRP A 63 -6.09 -19.63 0.92
C TRP A 63 -5.22 -18.56 0.24
N VAL A 64 -5.29 -18.43 -1.08
CA VAL A 64 -4.60 -17.37 -1.84
C VAL A 64 -5.03 -15.97 -1.38
N VAL A 65 -6.32 -15.76 -1.12
CA VAL A 65 -6.84 -14.48 -0.62
C VAL A 65 -6.75 -14.41 0.90
N THR A 66 -7.07 -15.50 1.60
CA THR A 66 -7.09 -15.55 3.06
C THR A 66 -5.72 -15.25 3.67
N THR A 67 -4.65 -15.88 3.18
CA THR A 67 -3.29 -15.67 3.70
C THR A 67 -2.77 -14.26 3.44
N TYR A 68 -3.12 -13.67 2.30
CA TYR A 68 -2.85 -12.28 2.01
C TYR A 68 -3.52 -11.35 3.04
N LEU A 69 -4.82 -11.55 3.30
CA LEU A 69 -5.57 -10.73 4.25
C LEU A 69 -5.06 -10.89 5.68
N ILE A 70 -4.70 -12.11 6.10
CA ILE A 70 -4.10 -12.37 7.42
C ILE A 70 -2.77 -11.65 7.53
N ALA A 71 -1.87 -11.80 6.56
CA ALA A 71 -0.57 -11.15 6.57
C ALA A 71 -0.69 -9.62 6.60
N ASN A 72 -1.65 -9.07 5.83
CA ASN A 72 -1.97 -7.65 5.81
C ASN A 72 -2.46 -7.17 7.20
N ALA A 73 -3.38 -7.91 7.81
CA ALA A 73 -3.94 -7.59 9.13
C ALA A 73 -2.88 -7.62 10.24
N VAL A 74 -1.91 -8.54 10.19
CA VAL A 74 -0.82 -8.63 11.17
C VAL A 74 0.13 -7.43 11.10
N VAL A 75 0.41 -6.91 9.89
CA VAL A 75 1.31 -5.78 9.72
C VAL A 75 0.65 -4.45 10.06
N LEU A 76 -0.66 -4.33 9.86
CA LEU A 76 -1.40 -3.07 10.01
C LEU A 76 -1.17 -2.36 11.36
N PRO A 77 -1.28 -3.04 12.53
CA PRO A 77 -1.02 -2.41 13.83
C PRO A 77 0.43 -1.97 14.01
N ALA A 78 1.38 -2.76 13.45
CA ALA A 78 2.82 -2.47 13.53
C ALA A 78 3.25 -1.33 12.63
N SER A 79 2.53 -1.11 11.53
CA SER A 79 2.94 -0.22 10.45
C SER A 79 3.12 1.23 10.89
N GLY A 80 2.29 1.72 11.81
CA GLY A 80 2.41 3.06 12.36
C GLY A 80 3.72 3.25 13.14
N TRP A 81 4.09 2.28 13.97
CA TRP A 81 5.36 2.29 14.69
C TRP A 81 6.55 2.15 13.74
N LEU A 82 6.50 1.17 12.83
CA LEU A 82 7.54 0.95 11.81
C LEU A 82 7.77 2.19 10.94
N SER A 83 6.71 2.85 10.52
CA SER A 83 6.75 4.10 9.74
C SER A 83 7.47 5.23 10.49
N ASN A 84 7.28 5.31 11.82
CA ASN A 84 7.96 6.31 12.65
C ASN A 84 9.44 5.97 12.89
N VAL A 85 9.81 4.68 12.98
CA VAL A 85 11.19 4.23 13.21
C VAL A 85 12.02 4.31 11.93
N VAL A 86 11.50 3.80 10.83
CA VAL A 86 12.21 3.72 9.53
C VAL A 86 12.19 5.06 8.80
N GLY A 87 11.13 5.86 9.00
CA GLY A 87 10.77 7.05 8.22
C GLY A 87 9.64 6.74 7.25
N ARG A 88 8.70 7.68 7.11
CA ARG A 88 7.43 7.44 6.38
C ARG A 88 7.66 7.12 4.91
N LYS A 89 8.48 7.90 4.23
CA LYS A 89 8.85 7.68 2.82
C LYS A 89 9.54 6.33 2.63
N ARG A 90 10.56 6.05 3.43
CA ARG A 90 11.36 4.81 3.31
C ARG A 90 10.52 3.58 3.59
N PHE A 91 9.73 3.60 4.66
CA PHE A 91 8.85 2.49 5.01
C PHE A 91 7.81 2.24 3.90
N TYR A 92 7.18 3.29 3.39
CA TYR A 92 6.26 3.19 2.27
C TYR A 92 6.94 2.57 1.03
N MET A 93 8.13 3.03 0.65
CA MET A 93 8.87 2.49 -0.49
C MET A 93 9.23 1.01 -0.30
N ILE A 94 9.62 0.61 0.92
CA ILE A 94 9.87 -0.81 1.24
C ILE A 94 8.58 -1.62 1.06
N CYS A 95 7.45 -1.15 1.56
CA CYS A 95 6.16 -1.80 1.42
C CYS A 95 5.75 -1.97 -0.05
N VAL A 96 5.86 -0.91 -0.86
CA VAL A 96 5.58 -0.98 -2.31
C VAL A 96 6.54 -1.93 -3.02
N ALA A 97 7.83 -1.91 -2.68
CA ALA A 97 8.82 -2.81 -3.28
C ALA A 97 8.53 -4.27 -2.94
N VAL A 98 8.26 -4.59 -1.66
CA VAL A 98 7.90 -5.95 -1.22
C VAL A 98 6.62 -6.40 -1.92
N PHE A 99 5.59 -5.56 -1.97
CA PHE A 99 4.33 -5.87 -2.66
C PHE A 99 4.58 -6.14 -4.16
N THR A 100 5.33 -5.30 -4.84
CA THR A 100 5.59 -5.40 -6.29
C THR A 100 6.39 -6.65 -6.64
N VAL A 101 7.48 -6.92 -5.89
CA VAL A 101 8.31 -8.11 -6.09
C VAL A 101 7.51 -9.38 -5.79
N SER A 102 6.75 -9.41 -4.68
CA SER A 102 5.91 -10.55 -4.35
C SER A 102 4.80 -10.76 -5.37
N SER A 103 4.25 -9.69 -5.95
CA SER A 103 3.26 -9.78 -7.04
C SER A 103 3.86 -10.42 -8.29
N LEU A 104 5.08 -10.03 -8.66
CA LEU A 104 5.81 -10.70 -9.75
C LEU A 104 5.98 -12.21 -9.47
N LEU A 105 6.39 -12.56 -8.23
CA LEU A 105 6.56 -13.96 -7.83
C LEU A 105 5.23 -14.72 -7.80
N CYS A 106 4.12 -14.09 -7.41
CA CYS A 106 2.78 -14.68 -7.50
C CYS A 106 2.42 -15.02 -8.96
N GLY A 107 2.73 -14.11 -9.90
CA GLY A 107 2.51 -14.35 -11.32
C GLY A 107 3.43 -15.43 -11.92
N LEU A 108 4.52 -15.79 -11.26
CA LEU A 108 5.45 -16.85 -11.67
C LEU A 108 5.28 -18.16 -10.84
N ALA A 109 4.29 -18.24 -9.96
CA ALA A 109 4.14 -19.34 -9.03
C ALA A 109 3.85 -20.67 -9.76
N PRO A 110 4.66 -21.73 -9.56
CA PRO A 110 4.48 -23.02 -10.23
C PRO A 110 3.48 -23.94 -9.53
N SER A 111 3.03 -23.60 -8.33
CA SER A 111 2.12 -24.41 -7.51
C SER A 111 1.28 -23.54 -6.58
N LEU A 112 0.17 -24.10 -6.09
CA LEU A 112 -0.69 -23.41 -5.11
C LEU A 112 0.07 -23.03 -3.84
N SER A 113 0.90 -23.94 -3.32
CA SER A 113 1.70 -23.68 -2.10
C SER A 113 2.70 -22.54 -2.29
N ALA A 114 3.36 -22.46 -3.46
CA ALA A 114 4.24 -21.35 -3.79
C ALA A 114 3.46 -20.03 -3.91
N LEU A 115 2.29 -20.06 -4.56
CA LEU A 115 1.42 -18.89 -4.68
C LEU A 115 0.97 -18.40 -3.30
N ILE A 116 0.53 -19.29 -2.41
CA ILE A 116 0.13 -18.94 -1.04
C ILE A 116 1.30 -18.31 -0.28
N PHE A 117 2.51 -18.87 -0.38
CA PHE A 117 3.69 -18.30 0.25
C PHE A 117 4.00 -16.88 -0.26
N PHE A 118 3.95 -16.66 -1.57
CA PHE A 118 4.17 -15.34 -2.15
C PHE A 118 3.05 -14.35 -1.81
N ARG A 119 1.81 -14.82 -1.63
CA ARG A 119 0.70 -14.00 -1.15
C ARG A 119 0.88 -13.54 0.30
N ILE A 120 1.49 -14.37 1.16
CA ILE A 120 1.87 -13.94 2.51
C ILE A 120 2.87 -12.78 2.41
N LEU A 121 3.94 -12.92 1.62
CA LEU A 121 4.92 -11.84 1.43
C LEU A 121 4.29 -10.57 0.86
N GLN A 122 3.38 -10.71 -0.12
CA GLN A 122 2.65 -9.61 -0.72
C GLN A 122 1.75 -8.90 0.29
N GLY A 123 1.08 -9.67 1.17
CA GLY A 123 0.27 -9.14 2.27
C GLY A 123 1.08 -8.37 3.30
N LEU A 124 2.30 -8.82 3.62
CA LEU A 124 3.21 -8.08 4.50
C LEU A 124 3.57 -6.70 3.90
N GLY A 125 3.80 -6.63 2.59
CA GLY A 125 4.00 -5.35 1.89
C GLY A 125 2.74 -4.50 1.88
N GLY A 126 1.60 -5.09 1.48
CA GLY A 126 0.32 -4.39 1.37
C GLY A 126 -0.19 -3.78 2.68
N GLY A 127 0.00 -4.48 3.81
CA GLY A 127 -0.48 -4.06 5.12
C GLY A 127 0.17 -2.79 5.68
N GLY A 128 1.40 -2.49 5.26
CA GLY A 128 2.10 -1.27 5.67
C GLY A 128 1.77 -0.02 4.85
N MET A 129 1.16 -0.19 3.67
CA MET A 129 0.92 0.91 2.74
C MET A 129 -0.15 1.90 3.24
N PRO A 130 -1.37 1.49 3.66
CA PRO A 130 -2.45 2.43 3.97
C PRO A 130 -2.12 3.43 5.07
N THR A 131 -1.44 2.99 6.12
CA THR A 131 -1.00 3.87 7.23
C THR A 131 0.03 4.90 6.78
N SER A 132 1.01 4.48 5.97
CA SER A 132 2.03 5.38 5.43
C SER A 132 1.44 6.37 4.42
N GLU A 133 0.51 5.93 3.57
CA GLU A 133 -0.20 6.75 2.60
C GLU A 133 -0.99 7.86 3.27
N GLN A 134 -1.78 7.51 4.29
CA GLN A 134 -2.55 8.48 5.06
C GLN A 134 -1.64 9.47 5.81
N ALA A 135 -0.52 9.00 6.36
CA ALA A 135 0.45 9.87 7.01
C ALA A 135 1.10 10.84 6.01
N ILE A 136 1.52 10.36 4.83
CA ILE A 136 2.09 11.20 3.76
C ILE A 136 1.08 12.25 3.30
N LEU A 137 -0.20 11.89 3.11
CA LEU A 137 -1.26 12.83 2.75
C LEU A 137 -1.48 13.88 3.84
N ALA A 138 -1.51 13.47 5.11
CA ALA A 138 -1.67 14.38 6.24
C ALA A 138 -0.49 15.36 6.38
N ASP A 139 0.73 14.94 6.06
CA ASP A 139 1.92 15.81 6.07
C ASP A 139 2.01 16.70 4.84
N THR A 140 1.49 16.24 3.70
CA THR A 140 1.54 16.99 2.43
C THR A 140 0.57 18.17 2.41
N PHE A 141 -0.60 18.03 3.06
CA PHE A 141 -1.67 19.02 2.96
C PHE A 141 -1.93 19.78 4.27
N PRO A 142 -2.16 21.10 4.21
CA PRO A 142 -2.61 21.87 5.35
C PRO A 142 -4.00 21.38 5.81
N PRO A 143 -4.36 21.53 7.09
CA PRO A 143 -5.59 20.99 7.68
C PRO A 143 -6.88 21.26 6.88
N GLN A 144 -6.98 22.45 6.24
CA GLN A 144 -8.15 22.83 5.46
C GLN A 144 -8.32 22.06 4.14
N LYS A 145 -7.21 21.56 3.57
CA LYS A 145 -7.20 20.83 2.29
C LYS A 145 -7.10 19.31 2.48
N ARG A 146 -6.84 18.82 3.70
CA ARG A 146 -6.74 17.38 4.01
C ARG A 146 -7.99 16.61 3.59
N GLY A 147 -9.18 17.16 3.87
CA GLY A 147 -10.44 16.53 3.49
C GLY A 147 -10.54 16.24 1.98
N GLN A 148 -10.04 17.14 1.13
CA GLN A 148 -10.02 16.93 -0.33
C GLN A 148 -9.00 15.84 -0.74
N ALA A 149 -7.82 15.83 -0.11
CA ALA A 149 -6.80 14.80 -0.36
C ALA A 149 -7.28 13.41 0.05
N PHE A 150 -7.91 13.29 1.23
CA PHE A 150 -8.51 12.04 1.70
C PHE A 150 -9.74 11.64 0.87
N ALA A 151 -10.49 12.58 0.29
CA ALA A 151 -11.57 12.26 -0.64
C ALA A 151 -11.02 11.62 -1.92
N LEU A 152 -9.91 12.13 -2.48
CA LEU A 152 -9.24 11.51 -3.64
C LEU A 152 -8.77 10.07 -3.32
N TYR A 153 -8.14 9.89 -2.14
CA TYR A 153 -7.76 8.58 -1.64
C TYR A 153 -8.98 7.64 -1.51
N GLY A 154 -10.08 8.14 -0.92
CA GLY A 154 -11.33 7.39 -0.76
C GLY A 154 -11.94 6.96 -2.10
N VAL A 155 -11.84 7.79 -3.14
CA VAL A 155 -12.29 7.41 -4.50
C VAL A 155 -11.50 6.19 -4.99
N ALA A 156 -10.18 6.14 -4.81
CA ALA A 156 -9.37 4.98 -5.19
C ALA A 156 -9.82 3.70 -4.46
N VAL A 157 -10.08 3.80 -3.14
CA VAL A 157 -10.54 2.68 -2.30
C VAL A 157 -11.90 2.15 -2.73
N ILE A 158 -12.84 3.04 -3.15
CA ILE A 158 -14.20 2.65 -3.55
C ILE A 158 -14.24 2.14 -4.99
N VAL A 159 -13.52 2.77 -5.91
CA VAL A 159 -13.56 2.43 -7.33
C VAL A 159 -12.86 1.10 -7.60
N ALA A 160 -11.75 0.81 -6.92
CA ALA A 160 -10.98 -0.41 -7.17
C ALA A 160 -11.80 -1.71 -6.99
N PRO A 161 -12.57 -1.93 -5.90
CA PRO A 161 -13.41 -3.12 -5.78
C PRO A 161 -14.55 -3.16 -6.79
N THR A 162 -15.03 -1.99 -7.22
CA THR A 162 -16.14 -1.89 -8.20
C THR A 162 -15.71 -2.35 -9.59
N VAL A 163 -14.51 -1.95 -10.03
CA VAL A 163 -13.99 -2.30 -11.35
C VAL A 163 -13.21 -3.62 -11.35
N GLY A 164 -12.75 -4.05 -10.19
CA GLY A 164 -11.91 -5.24 -10.01
C GLY A 164 -12.49 -6.51 -10.62
N PRO A 165 -13.75 -6.89 -10.32
CA PRO A 165 -14.35 -8.08 -10.90
C PRO A 165 -14.43 -8.05 -12.43
N THR A 166 -14.73 -6.89 -13.02
CA THR A 166 -14.82 -6.74 -14.48
C THR A 166 -13.43 -6.87 -15.11
N ILE A 167 -12.44 -6.19 -14.56
CA ILE A 167 -11.06 -6.26 -15.08
C ILE A 167 -10.49 -7.66 -14.86
N GLY A 168 -10.68 -8.25 -13.69
CA GLY A 168 -10.18 -9.58 -13.36
C GLY A 168 -10.78 -10.67 -14.22
N GLY A 169 -12.11 -10.64 -14.41
CA GLY A 169 -12.80 -11.55 -15.30
C GLY A 169 -12.29 -11.43 -16.74
N TRP A 170 -12.20 -10.22 -17.27
CA TRP A 170 -11.70 -9.99 -18.62
C TRP A 170 -10.25 -10.48 -18.81
N ILE A 171 -9.36 -10.24 -17.83
CA ILE A 171 -7.98 -10.71 -17.89
C ILE A 171 -7.91 -12.24 -17.88
N THR A 172 -8.66 -12.90 -17.00
CA THR A 172 -8.65 -14.36 -16.87
C THR A 172 -9.31 -15.08 -18.05
N ASP A 173 -10.31 -14.47 -18.67
CA ASP A 173 -11.00 -15.03 -19.84
C ASP A 173 -10.18 -14.92 -21.13
N ASN A 174 -9.43 -13.82 -21.32
CA ASN A 174 -8.72 -13.51 -22.57
C ASN A 174 -7.22 -13.84 -22.52
N PHE A 175 -6.63 -13.94 -21.32
CA PHE A 175 -5.19 -14.23 -21.14
C PHE A 175 -5.04 -15.40 -20.17
N SER A 176 -4.36 -15.19 -19.05
CA SER A 176 -4.23 -16.18 -17.98
C SER A 176 -4.30 -15.51 -16.61
N TRP A 177 -4.64 -16.26 -15.57
CA TRP A 177 -4.71 -15.74 -14.22
C TRP A 177 -3.39 -15.12 -13.72
N HIS A 178 -2.24 -15.49 -14.26
CA HIS A 178 -0.92 -14.91 -13.91
C HIS A 178 -0.90 -13.39 -14.13
N TRP A 179 -1.60 -12.91 -15.16
CA TRP A 179 -1.64 -11.48 -15.51
C TRP A 179 -2.31 -10.60 -14.47
N ILE A 180 -3.18 -11.17 -13.61
CA ILE A 180 -3.77 -10.41 -12.51
C ILE A 180 -2.72 -9.91 -11.51
N PHE A 181 -1.60 -10.62 -11.40
CA PHE A 181 -0.46 -10.24 -10.58
C PHE A 181 0.55 -9.38 -11.36
N PHE A 182 0.78 -9.68 -12.63
CA PHE A 182 1.72 -8.93 -13.45
C PHE A 182 1.30 -7.48 -13.68
N ILE A 183 0.00 -7.17 -13.69
CA ILE A 183 -0.51 -5.80 -13.82
C ILE A 183 -0.04 -4.87 -12.69
N ASN A 184 0.25 -5.41 -11.52
CA ASN A 184 0.74 -4.65 -10.37
C ASN A 184 2.22 -4.23 -10.56
N VAL A 185 2.99 -4.97 -11.34
CA VAL A 185 4.44 -4.73 -11.48
C VAL A 185 4.75 -3.37 -12.12
N PRO A 186 4.22 -3.01 -13.29
CA PRO A 186 4.46 -1.70 -13.87
C PRO A 186 3.93 -0.55 -13.01
N ILE A 187 2.77 -0.75 -12.35
CA ILE A 187 2.18 0.27 -11.46
C ILE A 187 3.06 0.47 -10.21
N GLY A 188 3.53 -0.62 -9.61
CA GLY A 188 4.39 -0.58 -8.43
C GLY A 188 5.76 0.05 -8.75
N LEU A 189 6.38 -0.29 -9.87
CA LEU A 189 7.64 0.32 -10.32
C LEU A 189 7.47 1.82 -10.60
N ALA A 190 6.38 2.21 -11.27
CA ALA A 190 6.05 3.61 -11.49
C ALA A 190 5.83 4.35 -10.17
N SER A 191 5.09 3.75 -9.23
CA SER A 191 4.87 4.31 -7.89
C SER A 191 6.19 4.50 -7.15
N LEU A 192 7.09 3.52 -7.14
CA LEU A 192 8.41 3.63 -6.51
C LEU A 192 9.22 4.78 -7.09
N GLY A 193 9.29 4.89 -8.42
CA GLY A 193 10.00 5.96 -9.10
C GLY A 193 9.41 7.35 -8.80
N LEU A 194 8.09 7.46 -8.87
CA LEU A 194 7.40 8.72 -8.61
C LEU A 194 7.50 9.15 -7.15
N VAL A 195 7.33 8.23 -6.20
CA VAL A 195 7.47 8.54 -4.77
C VAL A 195 8.91 8.90 -4.42
N HIS A 196 9.89 8.19 -4.97
CA HIS A 196 11.29 8.55 -4.78
C HIS A 196 11.57 9.99 -5.19
N TRP A 197 10.97 10.42 -6.29
CA TRP A 197 11.18 11.75 -6.87
C TRP A 197 10.26 12.84 -6.28
N LEU A 198 8.99 12.53 -5.96
CA LEU A 198 7.97 13.52 -5.57
C LEU A 198 7.83 13.72 -4.06
N VAL A 199 8.10 12.69 -3.26
CA VAL A 199 7.90 12.74 -1.82
C VAL A 199 9.24 13.03 -1.15
N ASP A 200 9.30 14.08 -0.37
CA ASP A 200 10.44 14.38 0.48
C ASP A 200 10.11 14.04 1.95
N GLU A 201 11.10 13.59 2.71
CA GLU A 201 10.94 13.38 4.14
C GLU A 201 11.22 14.72 4.84
N PRO A 202 10.23 15.36 5.51
CA PRO A 202 10.44 16.65 6.16
C PRO A 202 11.56 16.58 7.21
N GLU A 203 12.47 17.56 7.21
CA GLU A 203 13.63 17.60 8.13
C GLU A 203 13.22 17.52 9.61
N ILE A 204 12.06 18.09 9.95
CA ILE A 204 11.52 18.06 11.32
C ILE A 204 11.25 16.62 11.75
N LEU A 205 10.63 15.80 10.87
CA LEU A 205 10.36 14.40 11.17
C LEU A 205 11.64 13.58 11.24
N GLU A 206 12.67 13.90 10.46
CA GLU A 206 13.97 13.27 10.57
C GLU A 206 14.67 13.59 11.91
N ARG A 207 14.57 14.83 12.39
CA ARG A 207 15.11 15.24 13.69
C ARG A 207 14.39 14.54 14.84
N GLU A 208 13.04 14.58 14.85
CA GLU A 208 12.23 13.87 15.84
C GLU A 208 12.53 12.37 15.87
N ARG A 209 12.73 11.75 14.70
CA ARG A 209 13.13 10.35 14.60
C ARG A 209 14.51 10.10 15.22
N ARG A 210 15.50 10.94 14.92
CA ARG A 210 16.86 10.81 15.49
C ARG A 210 16.84 10.94 17.01
N GLU A 211 16.08 11.89 17.55
CA GLU A 211 15.90 12.08 18.99
C GLU A 211 15.24 10.87 19.67
N ARG A 212 14.20 10.31 19.06
CA ARG A 212 13.53 9.08 19.57
C ARG A 212 14.46 7.87 19.54
N LEU A 213 15.24 7.70 18.47
CA LEU A 213 16.21 6.60 18.38
C LEU A 213 17.34 6.75 19.39
N ALA A 214 17.77 7.97 19.70
CA ALA A 214 18.78 8.26 20.74
C ALA A 214 18.25 8.00 22.16
N GLY A 215 16.95 8.20 22.40
CA GLY A 215 16.28 7.94 23.68
C GLY A 215 15.95 6.46 23.96
N GLY A 216 16.26 5.56 23.03
CA GLY A 216 15.97 4.12 23.10
C GLY A 216 14.60 3.75 22.49
N LEU A 217 14.57 2.59 21.82
CA LEU A 217 13.34 2.05 21.22
C LEU A 217 12.49 1.39 22.32
N ASN A 218 11.52 2.13 22.86
CA ASN A 218 10.48 1.54 23.71
C ASN A 218 9.44 0.88 22.82
N VAL A 219 9.55 -0.44 22.66
CA VAL A 219 8.52 -1.25 21.98
C VAL A 219 7.51 -1.71 23.03
N ASP A 220 6.27 -1.34 22.87
CA ASP A 220 5.17 -1.87 23.68
C ASP A 220 4.84 -3.31 23.23
N TRP A 221 5.65 -4.26 23.70
CA TRP A 221 5.46 -5.68 23.39
C TRP A 221 4.12 -6.23 23.93
N VAL A 222 3.58 -5.63 25.00
CA VAL A 222 2.31 -6.05 25.58
C VAL A 222 1.16 -5.59 24.69
N GLY A 223 1.17 -4.33 24.25
CA GLY A 223 0.20 -3.82 23.30
C GLY A 223 0.24 -4.58 21.97
N PHE A 224 1.45 -4.91 21.50
CA PHE A 224 1.64 -5.70 20.29
C PHE A 224 1.04 -7.11 20.41
N ALA A 225 1.30 -7.81 21.50
CA ALA A 225 0.78 -9.15 21.74
C ALA A 225 -0.75 -9.21 21.96
N LEU A 226 -1.37 -8.09 22.39
CA LEU A 226 -2.82 -8.01 22.57
C LEU A 226 -3.59 -7.72 21.27
N ILE A 227 -2.90 -7.22 20.23
CA ILE A 227 -3.50 -6.86 18.94
C ILE A 227 -3.23 -7.94 17.85
N ALA A 228 -2.16 -8.71 18.00
CA ALA A 228 -1.79 -9.82 17.09
C ALA A 228 -2.56 -11.10 17.41
#